data_c107c521d44921a9f8d7c81d33fbcf62
#
_entry.id   c107c521d44921a9f8d7c81d33fbcf62
#
_cell.length_a   1.000
_cell.length_b   1.000
_cell.length_c   1.000
_cell.angle_alpha   90.00
_cell.angle_beta   90.00
_cell.angle_gamma   90.00
#
_symmetry.space_group_name_H-M   'P 1'
#
loop_
_entity.id
_entity.type
_entity.pdbx_description
1 polymer ?
#
loop_
_entity_poly.entity_id
_entity_poly.type
_entity_poly.pdbx_seq_one_letter_code
_entity_poly.pdbx_strand_id
1 'polypeptide(L)'
;MTRPLWLAAAPALFLILWSAGFAVAKLALTHAQPLTLLALRYVLVLAVLAPVALVLRPPLPRTRRAALDVAVTGFLIQVVYFGLCYIAFKSGVSAGGVAIVVCLQPILVALTAPYVVGEPVSRRAWAGLILGLAGAATVVLSRGEVSGNTLGLLATVLALFGITGGTLYEKRFGSAQHPVTANLIQYTVGAAFTLPLAWMTEDMTVTWTPAFVWSLAYLVLANSILAISLLLAMIRAGEVARVSALFYLVPPLSALFAWPLLGEAMPPAAWAGMALASVGVGMVSGRRR
;
A
#
# COMPACT_ATOMS: atom_id res chain seq x y z
N MET A 1 -27.96 10.37 4.36
CA MET A 1 -26.87 11.08 3.66
C MET A 1 -26.42 10.24 2.49
N THR A 2 -26.60 10.70 1.26
CA THR A 2 -26.14 10.04 0.05
C THR A 2 -24.62 10.03 0.04
N ARG A 3 -24.01 8.84 -0.08
CA ARG A 3 -22.53 8.73 -0.20
C ARG A 3 -22.11 9.49 -1.47
N PRO A 4 -21.09 10.35 -1.44
CA PRO A 4 -20.64 11.07 -2.61
C PRO A 4 -20.20 10.07 -3.70
N LEU A 5 -20.52 10.34 -4.97
CA LEU A 5 -20.26 9.45 -6.11
C LEU A 5 -18.78 9.03 -6.25
N TRP A 6 -17.85 9.94 -5.90
CA TRP A 6 -16.42 9.62 -5.93
C TRP A 6 -16.03 8.49 -4.96
N LEU A 7 -16.74 8.36 -3.83
CA LEU A 7 -16.45 7.30 -2.85
C LEU A 7 -16.89 5.91 -3.38
N ALA A 8 -17.83 5.86 -4.32
CA ALA A 8 -18.22 4.62 -4.99
C ALA A 8 -17.14 4.15 -5.99
N ALA A 9 -16.46 5.08 -6.66
CA ALA A 9 -15.37 4.79 -7.60
C ALA A 9 -14.01 4.59 -6.91
N ALA A 10 -13.85 5.05 -5.66
CA ALA A 10 -12.58 5.04 -4.93
C ALA A 10 -11.91 3.65 -4.85
N PRO A 11 -12.64 2.52 -4.60
CA PRO A 11 -12.01 1.20 -4.57
C PRO A 11 -11.39 0.79 -5.90
N ALA A 12 -12.08 1.02 -7.01
CA ALA A 12 -11.58 0.67 -8.34
C ALA A 12 -10.37 1.55 -8.72
N LEU A 13 -10.48 2.85 -8.49
CA LEU A 13 -9.38 3.78 -8.77
C LEU A 13 -8.15 3.48 -7.89
N PHE A 14 -8.36 3.23 -6.61
CA PHE A 14 -7.30 2.81 -5.70
C PHE A 14 -6.60 1.54 -6.21
N LEU A 15 -7.37 0.51 -6.55
CA LEU A 15 -6.82 -0.76 -7.04
C LEU A 15 -5.97 -0.58 -8.30
N ILE A 16 -6.45 0.20 -9.27
CA ILE A 16 -5.69 0.48 -10.50
C ILE A 16 -4.37 1.20 -10.17
N LEU A 17 -4.46 2.31 -9.43
CA LEU A 17 -3.30 3.12 -9.12
C LEU A 17 -2.29 2.39 -8.20
N TRP A 18 -2.80 1.67 -7.22
CA TRP A 18 -1.96 0.94 -6.28
C TRP A 18 -1.26 -0.24 -6.94
N SER A 19 -2.01 -1.06 -7.69
CA SER A 19 -1.48 -2.27 -8.31
C SER A 19 -0.49 -1.98 -9.43
N ALA A 20 -0.77 -0.98 -10.28
CA ALA A 20 0.19 -0.55 -11.30
C ALA A 20 1.48 0.01 -10.67
N GLY A 21 1.39 0.58 -9.46
CA GLY A 21 2.54 1.06 -8.69
C GLY A 21 3.60 -0.01 -8.44
N PHE A 22 3.23 -1.28 -8.28
CA PHE A 22 4.19 -2.37 -8.10
C PHE A 22 5.03 -2.63 -9.36
N ALA A 23 4.40 -2.71 -10.54
CA ALA A 23 5.10 -2.88 -11.81
C ALA A 23 6.00 -1.67 -12.12
N VAL A 24 5.48 -0.46 -11.88
CA VAL A 24 6.24 0.78 -12.07
C VAL A 24 7.40 0.91 -11.08
N ALA A 25 7.22 0.52 -9.81
CA ALA A 25 8.30 0.51 -8.84
C ALA A 25 9.39 -0.50 -9.23
N LYS A 26 9.01 -1.70 -9.72
CA LYS A 26 9.97 -2.70 -10.22
C LYS A 26 10.78 -2.16 -11.39
N LEU A 27 10.16 -1.43 -12.32
CA LEU A 27 10.85 -0.74 -13.41
C LEU A 27 11.80 0.33 -12.87
N ALA A 28 11.39 1.15 -11.89
CA ALA A 28 12.24 2.19 -11.29
C ALA A 28 13.45 1.60 -10.55
N LEU A 29 13.30 0.43 -9.90
CA LEU A 29 14.37 -0.26 -9.18
C LEU A 29 15.51 -0.78 -10.07
N THR A 30 15.35 -0.82 -11.39
CA THR A 30 16.45 -1.09 -12.31
C THR A 30 17.40 0.10 -12.48
N HIS A 31 17.01 1.29 -11.99
CA HIS A 31 17.74 2.54 -12.19
C HIS A 31 18.19 3.20 -10.87
N ALA A 32 17.71 2.74 -9.72
CA ALA A 32 18.06 3.26 -8.40
C ALA A 32 17.98 2.19 -7.33
N GLN A 33 18.76 2.35 -6.26
CA GLN A 33 18.67 1.44 -5.10
C GLN A 33 17.33 1.65 -4.34
N PRO A 34 16.82 0.63 -3.65
CA PRO A 34 15.49 0.65 -3.07
C PRO A 34 15.20 1.81 -2.11
N LEU A 35 16.08 2.04 -1.13
CA LEU A 35 15.86 3.12 -0.16
C LEU A 35 16.10 4.50 -0.77
N THR A 36 17.03 4.62 -1.73
CA THR A 36 17.26 5.84 -2.53
C THR A 36 16.00 6.20 -3.31
N LEU A 37 15.40 5.24 -4.02
CA LEU A 37 14.14 5.44 -4.73
C LEU A 37 13.02 5.88 -3.77
N LEU A 38 12.92 5.25 -2.60
CA LEU A 38 11.89 5.56 -1.61
C LEU A 38 12.09 6.96 -1.01
N ALA A 39 13.32 7.32 -0.65
CA ALA A 39 13.67 8.64 -0.13
C ALA A 39 13.38 9.73 -1.15
N LEU A 40 13.82 9.55 -2.40
CA LEU A 40 13.57 10.47 -3.51
C LEU A 40 12.06 10.65 -3.77
N ARG A 41 11.31 9.56 -3.76
CA ARG A 41 9.85 9.58 -3.87
C ARG A 41 9.23 10.46 -2.77
N TYR A 42 9.63 10.32 -1.51
CA TYR A 42 9.07 11.08 -0.40
C TYR A 42 9.43 12.56 -0.46
N VAL A 43 10.68 12.89 -0.78
CA VAL A 43 11.12 14.27 -0.98
C VAL A 43 10.32 14.95 -2.10
N LEU A 44 10.11 14.25 -3.22
CA LEU A 44 9.32 14.80 -4.32
C LEU A 44 7.83 14.93 -3.99
N VAL A 45 7.25 14.01 -3.23
CA VAL A 45 5.88 14.17 -2.72
C VAL A 45 5.78 15.44 -1.89
N LEU A 46 6.73 15.70 -1.00
CA LEU A 46 6.77 16.92 -0.20
C LEU A 46 6.95 18.15 -1.07
N ALA A 47 7.83 18.10 -2.09
CA ALA A 47 8.04 19.20 -3.02
C ALA A 47 6.79 19.56 -3.83
N VAL A 48 5.95 18.58 -4.15
CA VAL A 48 4.66 18.80 -4.84
C VAL A 48 3.60 19.30 -3.86
N LEU A 49 3.50 18.71 -2.67
CA LEU A 49 2.43 19.03 -1.71
C LEU A 49 2.67 20.33 -0.94
N ALA A 50 3.93 20.76 -0.72
CA ALA A 50 4.23 21.99 0.00
C ALA A 50 3.67 23.23 -0.71
N PRO A 51 3.91 23.47 -2.03
CA PRO A 51 3.28 24.58 -2.75
C PRO A 51 1.74 24.49 -2.73
N VAL A 52 1.18 23.29 -2.91
CA VAL A 52 -0.27 23.07 -2.85
C VAL A 52 -0.82 23.49 -1.49
N ALA A 53 -0.13 23.14 -0.40
CA ALA A 53 -0.53 23.52 0.94
C ALA A 53 -0.42 25.03 1.20
N LEU A 54 0.60 25.69 0.64
CA LEU A 54 0.76 27.15 0.74
C LEU A 54 -0.38 27.90 0.06
N VAL A 55 -0.86 27.38 -1.09
CA VAL A 55 -1.98 27.97 -1.84
C VAL A 55 -3.33 27.64 -1.19
N LEU A 56 -3.59 26.36 -0.93
CA LEU A 56 -4.89 25.90 -0.39
C LEU A 56 -5.08 26.23 1.09
N ARG A 57 -3.99 26.43 1.83
CA ARG A 57 -3.97 26.66 3.28
C ARG A 57 -4.87 25.67 4.03
N PRO A 58 -4.70 24.36 3.84
CA PRO A 58 -5.56 23.36 4.45
C PRO A 58 -5.45 23.44 5.98
N PRO A 59 -6.54 23.16 6.73
CA PRO A 59 -6.51 23.21 8.16
C PRO A 59 -5.46 22.27 8.73
N LEU A 60 -4.64 22.77 9.64
CA LEU A 60 -3.67 21.99 10.41
C LEU A 60 -4.38 21.20 11.53
N PRO A 61 -3.77 20.14 12.07
CA PRO A 61 -4.31 19.45 13.25
C PRO A 61 -4.48 20.44 14.42
N ARG A 62 -5.70 20.48 14.98
CA ARG A 62 -6.02 21.43 16.06
C ARG A 62 -5.32 21.16 17.39
N THR A 63 -4.85 19.94 17.58
CA THR A 63 -4.20 19.48 18.81
C THR A 63 -2.91 18.74 18.51
N ARG A 64 -1.95 18.76 19.45
CA ARG A 64 -0.72 17.94 19.35
C ARG A 64 -1.05 16.46 19.21
N ARG A 65 -2.10 16.00 19.87
CA ARG A 65 -2.55 14.60 19.77
C ARG A 65 -2.98 14.25 18.35
N ALA A 66 -3.80 15.07 17.70
CA ALA A 66 -4.23 14.85 16.32
C ALA A 66 -3.03 14.83 15.33
N ALA A 67 -2.03 15.68 15.55
CA ALA A 67 -0.81 15.67 14.76
C ALA A 67 0.00 14.37 14.97
N LEU A 68 0.12 13.92 16.22
CA LEU A 68 0.78 12.67 16.57
C LEU A 68 0.05 11.47 15.99
N ASP A 69 -1.28 11.44 16.01
CA ASP A 69 -2.05 10.32 15.45
C ASP A 69 -1.80 10.18 13.94
N VAL A 70 -1.73 11.29 13.20
CA VAL A 70 -1.35 11.29 11.77
C VAL A 70 0.10 10.86 11.58
N ALA A 71 1.01 11.33 12.44
CA ALA A 71 2.43 10.98 12.37
C ALA A 71 2.66 9.49 12.66
N VAL A 72 1.94 8.90 13.62
CA VAL A 72 1.99 7.46 13.92
C VAL A 72 1.49 6.63 12.75
N THR A 73 0.37 7.01 12.12
CA THR A 73 -0.09 6.36 10.87
C THR A 73 0.98 6.46 9.79
N GLY A 74 1.59 7.65 9.62
CA GLY A 74 2.69 7.87 8.68
C GLY A 74 3.90 7.00 8.99
N PHE A 75 4.32 6.90 10.24
CA PHE A 75 5.42 6.03 10.65
C PHE A 75 5.13 4.56 10.32
N LEU A 76 3.95 4.06 10.68
CA LEU A 76 3.59 2.67 10.42
C LEU A 76 3.51 2.32 8.93
N ILE A 77 2.97 3.24 8.11
CA ILE A 77 2.80 2.98 6.67
C ILE A 77 4.07 3.34 5.89
N GLN A 78 4.64 4.54 6.08
CA GLN A 78 5.73 5.01 5.22
C GLN A 78 7.09 4.45 5.68
N VAL A 79 7.33 4.34 6.99
CA VAL A 79 8.63 3.86 7.51
C VAL A 79 8.60 2.35 7.70
N VAL A 80 7.66 1.83 8.52
CA VAL A 80 7.65 0.40 8.86
C VAL A 80 7.25 -0.43 7.64
N TYR A 81 6.10 -0.16 7.04
CA TYR A 81 5.62 -0.98 5.91
C TYR A 81 6.48 -0.78 4.66
N PHE A 82 6.51 0.43 4.08
CA PHE A 82 7.26 0.64 2.84
C PHE A 82 8.76 0.48 3.04
N GLY A 83 9.33 1.03 4.12
CA GLY A 83 10.76 0.91 4.41
C GLY A 83 11.20 -0.55 4.50
N LEU A 84 10.49 -1.38 5.26
CA LEU A 84 10.82 -2.79 5.41
C LEU A 84 10.53 -3.62 4.14
N CYS A 85 9.51 -3.29 3.35
CA CYS A 85 9.34 -3.88 2.03
C CYS A 85 10.54 -3.61 1.11
N TYR A 86 11.05 -2.38 1.10
CA TYR A 86 12.21 -2.01 0.29
C TYR A 86 13.51 -2.63 0.82
N ILE A 87 13.67 -2.76 2.14
CA ILE A 87 14.77 -3.53 2.75
C ILE A 87 14.67 -5.02 2.34
N ALA A 88 13.47 -5.59 2.34
CA ALA A 88 13.25 -6.97 1.89
C ALA A 88 13.69 -7.16 0.44
N PHE A 89 13.35 -6.24 -0.46
CA PHE A 89 13.82 -6.26 -1.85
C PHE A 89 15.36 -6.18 -1.94
N LYS A 90 15.99 -5.30 -1.16
CA LYS A 90 17.45 -5.19 -1.08
C LYS A 90 18.09 -6.50 -0.57
N SER A 91 17.39 -7.21 0.31
CA SER A 91 17.81 -8.51 0.86
C SER A 91 17.50 -9.70 -0.09
N GLY A 92 17.09 -9.45 -1.32
CA GLY A 92 16.84 -10.47 -2.33
C GLY A 92 15.48 -11.17 -2.25
N VAL A 93 14.54 -10.66 -1.43
CA VAL A 93 13.16 -11.18 -1.45
C VAL A 93 12.49 -10.73 -2.74
N SER A 94 11.90 -11.69 -3.46
CA SER A 94 11.14 -11.37 -4.68
C SER A 94 9.88 -10.57 -4.37
N ALA A 95 9.39 -9.83 -5.37
CA ALA A 95 8.11 -9.13 -5.27
C ALA A 95 6.96 -10.10 -4.90
N GLY A 96 6.98 -11.32 -5.45
CA GLY A 96 6.04 -12.37 -5.10
C GLY A 96 6.14 -12.83 -3.65
N GLY A 97 7.36 -12.99 -3.12
CA GLY A 97 7.59 -13.34 -1.71
C GLY A 97 7.01 -12.28 -0.75
N VAL A 98 7.27 -11.00 -1.01
CA VAL A 98 6.66 -9.90 -0.24
C VAL A 98 5.13 -9.92 -0.38
N ALA A 99 4.61 -10.08 -1.60
CA ALA A 99 3.17 -10.05 -1.86
C ALA A 99 2.42 -11.15 -1.12
N ILE A 100 2.95 -12.39 -1.04
CA ILE A 100 2.31 -13.51 -0.30
C ILE A 100 2.19 -13.16 1.18
N VAL A 101 3.26 -12.69 1.81
CA VAL A 101 3.23 -12.34 3.24
C VAL A 101 2.28 -11.18 3.50
N VAL A 102 2.35 -10.12 2.70
CA VAL A 102 1.47 -8.95 2.84
C VAL A 102 0.00 -9.29 2.56
N CYS A 103 -0.29 -10.29 1.74
CA CYS A 103 -1.65 -10.82 1.54
C CYS A 103 -2.29 -11.42 2.81
N LEU A 104 -1.54 -11.64 3.88
CA LEU A 104 -2.11 -11.98 5.19
C LEU A 104 -2.73 -10.78 5.91
N GLN A 105 -2.44 -9.55 5.48
CA GLN A 105 -2.92 -8.32 6.12
C GLN A 105 -4.45 -8.29 6.32
N PRO A 106 -5.31 -8.64 5.34
CA PRO A 106 -6.75 -8.63 5.57
C PRO A 106 -7.21 -9.64 6.63
N ILE A 107 -6.53 -10.79 6.75
CA ILE A 107 -6.81 -11.78 7.81
C ILE A 107 -6.45 -11.20 9.18
N LEU A 108 -5.25 -10.59 9.31
CA LEU A 108 -4.83 -9.96 10.57
C LEU A 108 -5.76 -8.81 10.97
N VAL A 109 -6.18 -8.00 10.01
CA VAL A 109 -7.18 -6.94 10.24
C VAL A 109 -8.50 -7.55 10.72
N ALA A 110 -9.00 -8.60 10.07
CA ALA A 110 -10.26 -9.25 10.45
C ALA A 110 -10.21 -9.87 11.85
N LEU A 111 -9.07 -10.45 12.24
CA LEU A 111 -8.84 -10.99 13.59
C LEU A 111 -8.81 -9.90 14.67
N THR A 112 -8.21 -8.75 14.37
CA THR A 112 -7.95 -7.69 15.36
C THR A 112 -9.00 -6.58 15.37
N ALA A 113 -9.73 -6.35 14.26
CA ALA A 113 -10.74 -5.30 14.15
C ALA A 113 -11.82 -5.34 15.24
N PRO A 114 -12.37 -6.50 15.65
CA PRO A 114 -13.35 -6.54 16.73
C PRO A 114 -12.84 -5.95 18.06
N TYR A 115 -11.56 -6.16 18.36
CA TYR A 115 -10.94 -5.73 19.62
C TYR A 115 -10.42 -4.29 19.55
N VAL A 116 -9.88 -3.86 18.39
CA VAL A 116 -9.23 -2.55 18.25
C VAL A 116 -10.24 -1.47 17.87
N VAL A 117 -11.15 -1.75 16.94
CA VAL A 117 -12.10 -0.76 16.38
C VAL A 117 -13.57 -1.12 16.61
N GLY A 118 -13.87 -2.26 17.25
CA GLY A 118 -15.23 -2.67 17.54
C GLY A 118 -16.04 -3.14 16.31
N GLU A 119 -15.38 -3.47 15.19
CA GLU A 119 -16.03 -3.91 13.96
C GLU A 119 -16.07 -5.44 13.86
N PRO A 120 -17.20 -6.12 14.11
CA PRO A 120 -17.30 -7.57 14.01
C PRO A 120 -17.26 -8.03 12.55
N VAL A 121 -16.56 -9.13 12.30
CA VAL A 121 -16.43 -9.74 10.97
C VAL A 121 -17.41 -10.91 10.84
N SER A 122 -18.28 -10.87 9.83
CA SER A 122 -19.28 -11.89 9.60
C SER A 122 -18.65 -13.20 9.08
N ARG A 123 -19.34 -14.34 9.26
CA ARG A 123 -18.93 -15.66 8.73
C ARG A 123 -18.75 -15.62 7.20
N ARG A 124 -19.61 -14.89 6.49
CA ARG A 124 -19.50 -14.70 5.04
C ARG A 124 -18.23 -13.92 4.68
N ALA A 125 -17.89 -12.89 5.45
CA ALA A 125 -16.66 -12.13 5.24
C ALA A 125 -15.43 -13.01 5.50
N TRP A 126 -15.44 -13.87 6.53
CA TRP A 126 -14.36 -14.83 6.78
C TRP A 126 -14.15 -15.79 5.61
N ALA A 127 -15.23 -16.38 5.09
CA ALA A 127 -15.16 -17.24 3.90
C ALA A 127 -14.57 -16.49 2.70
N GLY A 128 -15.00 -15.24 2.50
CA GLY A 128 -14.46 -14.37 1.44
C GLY A 128 -12.99 -14.04 1.63
N LEU A 129 -12.53 -13.80 2.86
CA LEU A 129 -11.12 -13.53 3.17
C LEU A 129 -10.23 -14.76 2.89
N ILE A 130 -10.67 -15.96 3.28
CA ILE A 130 -9.94 -17.21 3.01
C ILE A 130 -9.88 -17.46 1.50
N LEU A 131 -10.98 -17.28 0.79
CA LEU A 131 -11.05 -17.45 -0.66
C LEU A 131 -10.17 -16.43 -1.39
N GLY A 132 -10.20 -15.16 -0.94
CA GLY A 132 -9.36 -14.09 -1.47
C GLY A 132 -7.86 -14.36 -1.29
N LEU A 133 -7.48 -14.84 -0.10
CA LEU A 133 -6.10 -15.24 0.18
C LEU A 133 -5.66 -16.40 -0.71
N ALA A 134 -6.50 -17.44 -0.85
CA ALA A 134 -6.20 -18.57 -1.72
C ALA A 134 -6.00 -18.13 -3.18
N GLY A 135 -6.87 -17.25 -3.68
CA GLY A 135 -6.75 -16.68 -5.02
C GLY A 135 -5.47 -15.87 -5.22
N ALA A 136 -5.16 -14.96 -4.30
CA ALA A 136 -3.95 -14.15 -4.36
C ALA A 136 -2.68 -15.01 -4.27
N ALA A 137 -2.66 -16.01 -3.38
CA ALA A 137 -1.56 -16.97 -3.27
C ALA A 137 -1.37 -17.79 -4.55
N THR A 138 -2.46 -18.24 -5.19
CA THR A 138 -2.42 -18.95 -6.46
C THR A 138 -1.75 -18.11 -7.55
N VAL A 139 -2.06 -16.82 -7.66
CA VAL A 139 -1.40 -15.93 -8.64
C VAL A 139 0.09 -15.87 -8.39
N VAL A 140 0.52 -15.61 -7.16
CA VAL A 140 1.94 -15.43 -6.85
C VAL A 140 2.72 -16.74 -6.99
N LEU A 141 2.19 -17.86 -6.46
CA LEU A 141 2.85 -19.15 -6.53
C LEU A 141 2.96 -19.69 -7.97
N SER A 142 1.94 -19.45 -8.80
CA SER A 142 1.96 -19.89 -10.20
C SER A 142 3.02 -19.18 -11.06
N ARG A 143 3.53 -18.04 -10.60
CA ARG A 143 4.60 -17.29 -11.27
C ARG A 143 6.01 -17.70 -10.81
N GLY A 144 6.13 -18.56 -9.79
CA GLY A 144 7.41 -19.03 -9.27
C GLY A 144 8.26 -17.96 -8.57
N GLU A 145 7.65 -16.83 -8.19
CA GLU A 145 8.33 -15.64 -7.69
C GLU A 145 8.60 -15.67 -6.16
N VAL A 146 8.77 -16.85 -5.57
CA VAL A 146 9.05 -16.94 -4.12
C VAL A 146 10.52 -17.21 -3.92
N SER A 147 11.29 -16.17 -3.65
CA SER A 147 12.71 -16.25 -3.30
C SER A 147 13.01 -15.26 -2.16
N GLY A 148 14.10 -15.45 -1.43
CA GLY A 148 14.56 -14.53 -0.42
C GLY A 148 15.38 -15.18 0.69
N ASN A 149 16.14 -14.37 1.42
CA ASN A 149 16.86 -14.78 2.61
C ASN A 149 16.03 -14.56 3.90
N THR A 150 16.48 -15.13 5.01
CA THR A 150 15.79 -15.05 6.31
C THR A 150 15.58 -13.60 6.78
N LEU A 151 16.58 -12.73 6.60
CA LEU A 151 16.50 -11.33 7.02
C LEU A 151 15.42 -10.59 6.24
N GLY A 152 15.37 -10.78 4.91
CA GLY A 152 14.35 -10.20 4.05
C GLY A 152 12.94 -10.70 4.37
N LEU A 153 12.79 -12.01 4.68
CA LEU A 153 11.50 -12.57 5.11
C LEU A 153 11.05 -11.98 6.44
N LEU A 154 11.95 -11.83 7.42
CA LEU A 154 11.65 -11.15 8.70
C LEU A 154 11.23 -9.69 8.47
N ALA A 155 11.93 -8.96 7.60
CA ALA A 155 11.55 -7.59 7.23
C ALA A 155 10.14 -7.56 6.63
N THR A 156 9.80 -8.53 5.77
CA THR A 156 8.46 -8.62 5.16
C THR A 156 7.37 -8.90 6.21
N VAL A 157 7.63 -9.77 7.18
CA VAL A 157 6.70 -10.03 8.28
C VAL A 157 6.49 -8.78 9.14
N LEU A 158 7.54 -8.06 9.45
CA LEU A 158 7.44 -6.79 10.19
C LEU A 158 6.71 -5.72 9.36
N ALA A 159 6.91 -5.68 8.04
CA ALA A 159 6.16 -4.82 7.14
C ALA A 159 4.64 -5.13 7.17
N LEU A 160 4.27 -6.42 7.21
CA LEU A 160 2.88 -6.84 7.38
C LEU A 160 2.26 -6.28 8.67
N PHE A 161 2.97 -6.29 9.79
CA PHE A 161 2.50 -5.65 11.03
C PHE A 161 2.42 -4.12 10.88
N GLY A 162 3.33 -3.51 10.15
CA GLY A 162 3.31 -2.07 9.84
C GLY A 162 2.03 -1.65 9.13
N ILE A 163 1.69 -2.29 8.02
CA ILE A 163 0.48 -1.96 7.25
C ILE A 163 -0.81 -2.33 8.02
N THR A 164 -0.81 -3.45 8.74
CA THR A 164 -1.96 -3.86 9.57
C THR A 164 -2.20 -2.85 10.69
N GLY A 165 -1.15 -2.53 11.46
CA GLY A 165 -1.20 -1.58 12.55
C GLY A 165 -1.57 -0.18 12.07
N GLY A 166 -0.97 0.29 10.96
CA GLY A 166 -1.28 1.58 10.34
C GLY A 166 -2.76 1.70 9.92
N THR A 167 -3.30 0.64 9.30
CA THR A 167 -4.71 0.58 8.90
C THR A 167 -5.67 0.66 10.10
N LEU A 168 -5.40 -0.13 11.15
CA LEU A 168 -6.22 -0.16 12.36
C LEU A 168 -6.08 1.14 13.17
N TYR A 169 -4.87 1.68 13.27
CA TYR A 169 -4.60 2.93 13.97
C TYR A 169 -5.32 4.10 13.29
N GLU A 170 -5.20 4.21 11.96
CA GLU A 170 -5.92 5.22 11.18
C GLU A 170 -7.44 5.11 11.36
N LYS A 171 -7.98 3.89 11.41
CA LYS A 171 -9.42 3.68 11.62
C LYS A 171 -9.87 4.12 13.02
N ARG A 172 -9.07 3.84 14.03
CA ARG A 172 -9.42 4.13 15.44
C ARG A 172 -9.18 5.57 15.85
N PHE A 173 -8.04 6.13 15.45
CA PHE A 173 -7.54 7.42 15.92
C PHE A 173 -7.42 8.46 14.82
N GLY A 174 -7.52 8.04 13.55
CA GLY A 174 -7.43 8.92 12.40
C GLY A 174 -8.52 9.98 12.48
N SER A 175 -8.11 11.23 12.68
CA SER A 175 -9.02 12.37 12.67
C SER A 175 -9.35 12.76 11.23
N ALA A 176 -10.47 13.46 11.01
CA ALA A 176 -10.86 13.99 9.70
C ALA A 176 -9.93 15.14 9.27
N GLN A 177 -8.65 14.83 9.04
CA GLN A 177 -7.66 15.78 8.53
C GLN A 177 -7.84 15.99 7.04
N HIS A 178 -7.55 17.19 6.57
CA HIS A 178 -7.51 17.47 5.15
C HIS A 178 -6.45 16.55 4.48
N PRO A 179 -6.73 15.92 3.31
CA PRO A 179 -5.82 14.95 2.69
C PRO A 179 -4.41 15.50 2.46
N VAL A 180 -4.28 16.76 2.05
CA VAL A 180 -2.97 17.42 1.85
C VAL A 180 -2.19 17.49 3.17
N THR A 181 -2.84 17.91 4.27
CA THR A 181 -2.20 17.98 5.59
C THR A 181 -1.77 16.61 6.09
N ALA A 182 -2.66 15.60 5.96
CA ALA A 182 -2.35 14.23 6.37
C ALA A 182 -1.16 13.67 5.59
N ASN A 183 -1.16 13.82 4.26
CA ASN A 183 -0.03 13.36 3.43
C ASN A 183 1.27 14.12 3.75
N LEU A 184 1.24 15.46 3.92
CA LEU A 184 2.43 16.21 4.31
C LEU A 184 3.06 15.68 5.58
N ILE A 185 2.27 15.46 6.64
CA ILE A 185 2.79 14.94 7.91
C ILE A 185 3.34 13.52 7.73
N GLN A 186 2.59 12.64 7.06
CA GLN A 186 3.01 11.25 6.87
C GLN A 186 4.28 11.13 6.03
N TYR A 187 4.39 11.88 4.92
CA TYR A 187 5.59 11.85 4.07
C TYR A 187 6.76 12.60 4.69
N THR A 188 6.53 13.61 5.54
CA THR A 188 7.60 14.22 6.35
C THR A 188 8.21 13.20 7.30
N VAL A 189 7.38 12.42 8.00
CA VAL A 189 7.84 11.32 8.86
C VAL A 189 8.58 10.27 8.01
N GLY A 190 8.00 9.88 6.87
CA GLY A 190 8.63 8.95 5.93
C GLY A 190 10.02 9.42 5.49
N ALA A 191 10.15 10.66 5.02
CA ALA A 191 11.42 11.23 4.57
C ALA A 191 12.44 11.35 5.71
N ALA A 192 12.00 11.79 6.91
CA ALA A 192 12.87 11.98 8.06
C ALA A 192 13.58 10.68 8.51
N PHE A 193 12.94 9.53 8.33
CA PHE A 193 13.55 8.24 8.65
C PHE A 193 14.24 7.57 7.44
N THR A 194 13.63 7.65 6.26
CA THR A 194 14.13 6.92 5.09
C THR A 194 15.35 7.60 4.45
N LEU A 195 15.40 8.93 4.42
CA LEU A 195 16.52 9.65 3.80
C LEU A 195 17.87 9.42 4.53
N PRO A 196 17.95 9.54 5.87
CA PRO A 196 19.18 9.20 6.57
C PRO A 196 19.57 7.73 6.40
N LEU A 197 18.59 6.83 6.42
CA LEU A 197 18.86 5.40 6.26
C LEU A 197 19.41 5.09 4.85
N ALA A 198 18.82 5.68 3.81
CA ALA A 198 19.33 5.55 2.44
C ALA A 198 20.77 6.05 2.35
N TRP A 199 21.04 7.24 2.89
CA TRP A 199 22.38 7.83 2.87
C TRP A 199 23.42 6.99 3.62
N MET A 200 23.04 6.34 4.70
CA MET A 200 23.96 5.49 5.48
C MET A 200 24.18 4.10 4.87
N THR A 201 23.27 3.60 4.04
CA THR A 201 23.29 2.19 3.59
C THR A 201 23.36 2.01 2.08
N GLU A 202 23.24 3.08 1.29
CA GLU A 202 23.24 3.06 -0.17
C GLU A 202 24.09 4.18 -0.74
N ASP A 203 24.61 3.99 -1.96
CA ASP A 203 25.45 5.01 -2.66
C ASP A 203 24.62 6.18 -3.21
N MET A 204 23.30 6.12 -3.07
CA MET A 204 22.33 7.11 -3.56
C MET A 204 22.48 7.45 -5.05
N THR A 205 23.07 6.56 -5.85
CA THR A 205 23.24 6.75 -7.28
C THR A 205 21.92 6.46 -8.01
N VAL A 206 21.63 7.31 -9.00
CA VAL A 206 20.41 7.21 -9.83
C VAL A 206 20.77 7.32 -11.30
N THR A 207 20.33 6.37 -12.10
CA THR A 207 20.44 6.45 -13.56
C THR A 207 19.22 7.17 -14.13
N TRP A 208 19.36 8.45 -14.45
CA TRP A 208 18.29 9.31 -14.94
C TRP A 208 17.93 9.01 -16.40
N THR A 209 17.09 8.01 -16.61
CA THR A 209 16.50 7.68 -17.92
C THR A 209 15.07 8.24 -18.01
N PRO A 210 14.52 8.44 -19.23
CA PRO A 210 13.11 8.81 -19.38
C PRO A 210 12.18 7.82 -18.68
N ALA A 211 12.47 6.51 -18.74
CA ALA A 211 11.71 5.47 -18.05
C ALA A 211 11.70 5.65 -16.54
N PHE A 212 12.85 5.99 -15.94
CA PHE A 212 12.95 6.28 -14.50
C PHE A 212 12.15 7.53 -14.13
N VAL A 213 12.29 8.63 -14.88
CA VAL A 213 11.57 9.88 -14.60
C VAL A 213 10.06 9.68 -14.65
N TRP A 214 9.53 9.00 -15.66
CA TRP A 214 8.11 8.68 -15.76
C TRP A 214 7.65 7.75 -14.63
N SER A 215 8.44 6.74 -14.29
CA SER A 215 8.16 5.84 -13.17
C SER A 215 8.09 6.60 -11.85
N LEU A 216 9.05 7.47 -11.60
CA LEU A 216 9.11 8.28 -10.39
C LEU A 216 7.94 9.27 -10.31
N ALA A 217 7.61 9.96 -11.42
CA ALA A 217 6.46 10.84 -11.50
C ALA A 217 5.15 10.09 -11.19
N TYR A 218 4.97 8.90 -11.75
CA TYR A 218 3.82 8.04 -11.45
C TYR A 218 3.77 7.65 -9.96
N LEU A 219 4.89 7.21 -9.39
CA LEU A 219 4.98 6.82 -7.98
C LEU A 219 4.68 8.00 -7.04
N VAL A 220 5.07 9.20 -7.40
CA VAL A 220 4.81 10.43 -6.63
C VAL A 220 3.34 10.82 -6.75
N LEU A 221 2.84 11.06 -7.95
CA LEU A 221 1.52 11.67 -8.16
C LEU A 221 0.38 10.67 -8.00
N ALA A 222 0.45 9.55 -8.72
CA ALA A 222 -0.63 8.58 -8.76
C ALA A 222 -0.63 7.66 -7.53
N ASN A 223 0.53 7.09 -7.19
CA ASN A 223 0.61 6.10 -6.12
C ASN A 223 0.70 6.76 -4.73
N SER A 224 1.59 7.74 -4.52
CA SER A 224 1.75 8.36 -3.21
C SER A 224 0.66 9.36 -2.87
N ILE A 225 0.35 10.29 -3.75
CA ILE A 225 -0.61 11.36 -3.41
C ILE A 225 -2.04 10.84 -3.56
N LEU A 226 -2.39 10.32 -4.73
CA LEU A 226 -3.77 9.97 -5.02
C LEU A 226 -4.18 8.64 -4.37
N ALA A 227 -3.43 7.55 -4.57
CA ALA A 227 -3.83 6.24 -4.06
C ALA A 227 -3.80 6.18 -2.51
N ILE A 228 -2.79 6.76 -1.84
CA ILE A 228 -2.77 6.83 -0.37
C ILE A 228 -3.94 7.68 0.15
N SER A 229 -4.24 8.82 -0.49
CA SER A 229 -5.40 9.64 -0.10
C SER A 229 -6.72 8.87 -0.22
N LEU A 230 -6.89 8.09 -1.29
CA LEU A 230 -8.06 7.22 -1.47
C LEU A 230 -8.11 6.13 -0.41
N LEU A 231 -6.98 5.47 -0.12
CA LEU A 231 -6.88 4.44 0.91
C LEU A 231 -7.33 4.97 2.28
N LEU A 232 -6.75 6.09 2.72
CA LEU A 232 -7.08 6.70 4.00
C LEU A 232 -8.53 7.15 4.06
N ALA A 233 -9.06 7.72 2.98
CA ALA A 233 -10.47 8.11 2.90
C ALA A 233 -11.41 6.90 2.99
N MET A 234 -11.08 5.78 2.33
CA MET A 234 -11.85 4.54 2.41
C MET A 234 -11.80 3.93 3.81
N ILE A 235 -10.63 3.89 4.47
CA ILE A 235 -10.47 3.39 5.85
C ILE A 235 -11.37 4.19 6.81
N ARG A 236 -11.38 5.52 6.69
CA ARG A 236 -12.23 6.39 7.53
C ARG A 236 -13.71 6.22 7.28
N ALA A 237 -14.12 6.07 6.02
CA ALA A 237 -15.53 6.03 5.61
C ALA A 237 -16.14 4.63 5.59
N GLY A 238 -15.34 3.55 5.58
CA GLY A 238 -15.76 2.17 5.41
C GLY A 238 -15.47 1.27 6.61
N GLU A 239 -15.91 0.03 6.52
CA GLU A 239 -15.50 -1.05 7.42
C GLU A 239 -14.07 -1.45 7.07
N VAL A 240 -13.18 -1.48 8.08
CA VAL A 240 -11.75 -1.71 7.85
C VAL A 240 -11.45 -3.06 7.18
N ALA A 241 -12.20 -4.11 7.54
CA ALA A 241 -12.05 -5.43 6.92
C ALA A 241 -12.40 -5.43 5.42
N ARG A 242 -13.39 -4.63 5.01
CA ARG A 242 -13.76 -4.49 3.59
C ARG A 242 -12.69 -3.77 2.77
N VAL A 243 -12.15 -2.70 3.33
CA VAL A 243 -11.08 -1.94 2.66
C VAL A 243 -9.82 -2.80 2.55
N SER A 244 -9.46 -3.50 3.62
CA SER A 244 -8.30 -4.40 3.63
C SER A 244 -8.45 -5.56 2.64
N ALA A 245 -9.66 -6.13 2.47
CA ALA A 245 -9.89 -7.21 1.50
C ALA A 245 -9.54 -6.82 0.05
N LEU A 246 -9.56 -5.52 -0.30
CA LEU A 246 -9.13 -5.04 -1.62
C LEU A 246 -7.67 -5.41 -1.92
N PHE A 247 -6.82 -5.53 -0.91
CA PHE A 247 -5.42 -5.90 -1.09
C PHE A 247 -5.24 -7.30 -1.69
N TYR A 248 -6.25 -8.19 -1.61
CA TYR A 248 -6.19 -9.47 -2.31
C TYR A 248 -6.27 -9.34 -3.84
N LEU A 249 -6.79 -8.24 -4.36
CA LEU A 249 -6.80 -7.95 -5.79
C LEU A 249 -5.49 -7.29 -6.27
N VAL A 250 -4.64 -6.84 -5.35
CA VAL A 250 -3.39 -6.16 -5.72
C VAL A 250 -2.43 -7.09 -6.45
N PRO A 251 -2.06 -8.30 -5.97
CA PRO A 251 -1.17 -9.20 -6.71
C PRO A 251 -1.71 -9.60 -8.10
N PRO A 252 -3.00 -10.00 -8.24
CA PRO A 252 -3.57 -10.26 -9.55
C PRO A 252 -3.49 -9.10 -10.53
N LEU A 253 -3.86 -7.90 -10.08
CA LEU A 253 -3.82 -6.71 -10.92
C LEU A 253 -2.39 -6.25 -11.20
N SER A 254 -1.48 -6.37 -10.23
CA SER A 254 -0.05 -6.09 -10.46
C SER A 254 0.54 -7.02 -11.52
N ALA A 255 0.19 -8.30 -11.48
CA ALA A 255 0.58 -9.27 -12.51
C ALA A 255 0.00 -8.90 -13.88
N LEU A 256 -1.26 -8.45 -13.92
CA LEU A 256 -1.90 -8.00 -15.16
C LEU A 256 -1.20 -6.78 -15.75
N PHE A 257 -0.75 -5.82 -14.92
CA PHE A 257 0.03 -4.66 -15.38
C PHE A 257 1.47 -5.03 -15.76
N ALA A 258 2.11 -5.96 -15.04
CA ALA A 258 3.46 -6.40 -15.33
C ALA A 258 3.56 -7.14 -16.67
N TRP A 259 2.50 -7.81 -17.11
CA TRP A 259 2.47 -8.52 -18.39
C TRP A 259 2.83 -7.60 -19.59
N PRO A 260 2.10 -6.50 -19.89
CA PRO A 260 2.45 -5.62 -21.00
C PRO A 260 3.67 -4.70 -20.73
N LEU A 261 3.92 -4.33 -19.46
CA LEU A 261 4.99 -3.38 -19.11
C LEU A 261 6.37 -4.02 -19.01
N LEU A 262 6.44 -5.27 -18.54
CA LEU A 262 7.68 -5.97 -18.24
C LEU A 262 7.85 -7.26 -19.08
N GLY A 263 6.88 -7.61 -19.93
CA GLY A 263 6.89 -8.84 -20.72
C GLY A 263 6.71 -10.11 -19.88
N GLU A 264 6.21 -10.01 -18.66
CA GLU A 264 6.06 -11.14 -17.74
C GLU A 264 4.84 -12.00 -18.11
N ALA A 265 5.03 -13.30 -18.27
CA ALA A 265 3.95 -14.20 -18.64
C ALA A 265 2.86 -14.33 -17.56
N MET A 266 1.61 -14.49 -17.99
CA MET A 266 0.45 -14.79 -17.15
C MET A 266 0.05 -16.26 -17.34
N PRO A 267 0.51 -17.19 -16.48
CA PRO A 267 0.13 -18.59 -16.59
C PRO A 267 -1.38 -18.79 -16.35
N PRO A 268 -2.02 -19.84 -16.91
CA PRO A 268 -3.46 -20.09 -16.73
C PRO A 268 -3.92 -20.12 -15.26
N ALA A 269 -3.07 -20.66 -14.37
CA ALA A 269 -3.35 -20.68 -12.94
C ALA A 269 -3.45 -19.25 -12.32
N ALA A 270 -2.71 -18.26 -12.85
CA ALA A 270 -2.83 -16.89 -12.40
C ALA A 270 -4.20 -16.28 -12.73
N TRP A 271 -4.77 -16.59 -13.90
CA TRP A 271 -6.14 -16.18 -14.26
C TRP A 271 -7.20 -16.80 -13.35
N ALA A 272 -7.04 -18.09 -13.04
CA ALA A 272 -7.93 -18.77 -12.09
C ALA A 272 -7.82 -18.16 -10.68
N GLY A 273 -6.60 -17.88 -10.22
CA GLY A 273 -6.35 -17.20 -8.95
C GLY A 273 -6.97 -15.80 -8.89
N MET A 274 -6.88 -15.03 -9.99
CA MET A 274 -7.51 -13.71 -10.10
C MET A 274 -9.04 -13.79 -9.97
N ALA A 275 -9.68 -14.73 -10.64
CA ALA A 275 -11.12 -14.94 -10.53
C ALA A 275 -11.51 -15.32 -9.09
N LEU A 276 -10.77 -16.22 -8.45
CA LEU A 276 -10.98 -16.64 -7.07
C LEU A 276 -10.83 -15.47 -6.08
N ALA A 277 -9.78 -14.66 -6.22
CA ALA A 277 -9.58 -13.47 -5.39
C ALA A 277 -10.73 -12.46 -5.55
N SER A 278 -11.21 -12.26 -6.79
CA SER A 278 -12.33 -11.35 -7.08
C SER A 278 -13.63 -11.80 -6.41
N VAL A 279 -13.93 -13.10 -6.45
CA VAL A 279 -15.09 -13.68 -5.75
C VAL A 279 -14.95 -13.49 -4.23
N GLY A 280 -13.76 -13.76 -3.68
CA GLY A 280 -13.48 -13.57 -2.26
C GLY A 280 -13.72 -12.14 -1.80
N VAL A 281 -13.18 -11.16 -2.52
CA VAL A 281 -13.38 -9.71 -2.23
C VAL A 281 -14.85 -9.32 -2.37
N GLY A 282 -15.56 -9.84 -3.37
CA GLY A 282 -16.99 -9.64 -3.55
C GLY A 282 -17.83 -10.14 -2.37
N MET A 283 -17.45 -11.27 -1.77
CA MET A 283 -18.12 -11.82 -0.57
C MET A 283 -17.92 -10.91 0.66
N VAL A 284 -16.72 -10.34 0.84
CA VAL A 284 -16.42 -9.40 1.95
C VAL A 284 -17.14 -8.07 1.75
N SER A 285 -17.13 -7.56 0.50
CA SER A 285 -17.69 -6.25 0.15
C SER A 285 -19.20 -6.22 0.01
N GLY A 286 -19.84 -7.39 -0.15
CA GLY A 286 -21.28 -7.52 -0.31
C GLY A 286 -22.05 -6.92 0.87
N ARG A 287 -23.06 -6.08 0.59
CA ARG A 287 -23.94 -5.49 1.61
C ARG A 287 -24.55 -6.62 2.47
N ARG A 288 -24.54 -6.45 3.80
CA ARG A 288 -25.50 -7.15 4.66
C ARG A 288 -26.90 -6.77 4.18
N ARG A 289 -27.62 -7.74 3.61
CA ARG A 289 -29.08 -7.62 3.48
C ARG A 289 -29.70 -7.77 4.85
#